data_623341a25460fd8693639327ba5a6439
#
_entry.id   623341a25460fd8693639327ba5a6439
#
_cell.length_a   1.000
_cell.length_b   1.000
_cell.length_c   1.000
_cell.angle_alpha   90.00
_cell.angle_beta   90.00
_cell.angle_gamma   90.00
#
_symmetry.space_group_name_H-M   'P 1'
#
loop_
_entity.id
_entity.type
_entity.pdbx_description
1 polymer ?
#
loop_
_entity_poly.entity_id
_entity_poly.type
_entity_poly.pdbx_seq_one_letter_code
_entity_poly.pdbx_strand_id
1 'polypeptide(L)'
;MRSLTLVVLISLAVATIVVAYFLVEPAPPKEIRIAAGSRSGAYYPIAQRLAESMRPHGVRVEVIETNGASHNLELMTGEAPPELALVQGGTHPPRSRDISRLRTLASVDLEPVWLIARPGNNLVSLRELSRQAVAAGEKGSGTLDLFRTLMQSTDQKLSRQTVFASNMRAVDAFVANQVNVLFSVSPAANPWLIPLIQETEVEFVELAEAGALTRRLPYITTITLPRASLDLARDIPKRDVKLLATATNLISSEGVHTATKMLALQALREFDHGTLLLDTDGRFPTLAYADYPVDAEARRFFSTGPPFIRRYLPYWIANLVERFYAFLLPLLAIIMPLVRLIPAWIQRHQRETTQRWYDKLAEAEQAILAAGDSDTELQRQARQLDRLERQLEQHRHRFSATQEYFSLRFHIEQIRRQLWRKLVAGWLETEGGFAALNAKRETTSETESYRTLLSEIEKDLSLFSDLEFRFKQTGIPGEFYSDIVDAKRGLRQARERLLAADANRAESTNWNDESNSDSVASSRPTIALVSDRSNPTSRQGSSDSTD
;
A
#
# COMPACT_ATOMS: atom_id res chain seq x y z
N MET A 1 -15.64 16.93 28.32
CA MET A 1 -14.41 17.43 27.66
C MET A 1 -13.73 16.39 26.76
N ARG A 2 -13.42 15.15 27.21
CA ARG A 2 -12.71 14.14 26.38
C ARG A 2 -13.47 13.63 25.16
N SER A 3 -14.79 13.51 25.21
CA SER A 3 -15.62 13.16 24.04
C SER A 3 -15.61 14.25 22.97
N LEU A 4 -15.57 15.51 23.38
CA LEU A 4 -15.44 16.66 22.47
C LEU A 4 -14.06 16.64 21.78
N THR A 5 -13.00 16.34 22.51
CA THR A 5 -11.65 16.22 21.95
C THR A 5 -11.56 15.09 20.91
N LEU A 6 -12.19 13.95 21.15
CA LEU A 6 -12.26 12.83 20.20
C LEU A 6 -13.00 13.25 18.92
N VAL A 7 -14.15 13.91 19.05
CA VAL A 7 -14.92 14.42 17.89
C VAL A 7 -14.10 15.43 17.10
N VAL A 8 -13.41 16.37 17.77
CA VAL A 8 -12.54 17.35 17.11
C VAL A 8 -11.40 16.67 16.35
N LEU A 9 -10.72 15.67 16.94
CA LEU A 9 -9.64 14.94 16.30
C LEU A 9 -10.14 14.14 15.08
N ILE A 10 -11.29 13.49 15.19
CA ILE A 10 -11.89 12.77 14.05
C ILE A 10 -12.27 13.77 12.95
N SER A 11 -12.89 14.88 13.29
CA SER A 11 -13.25 15.93 12.32
C SER A 11 -12.02 16.50 11.62
N LEU A 12 -10.94 16.72 12.35
CA LEU A 12 -9.67 17.19 11.80
C LEU A 12 -9.03 16.15 10.87
N ALA A 13 -9.07 14.86 11.23
CA ALA A 13 -8.59 13.78 10.38
C ALA A 13 -9.40 13.68 9.08
N VAL A 14 -10.72 13.76 9.17
CA VAL A 14 -11.61 13.77 7.99
C VAL A 14 -11.34 15.01 7.13
N ALA A 15 -11.21 16.19 7.73
CA ALA A 15 -10.87 17.42 7.00
C ALA A 15 -9.51 17.29 6.29
N THR A 16 -8.50 16.71 6.95
CA THR A 16 -7.19 16.47 6.33
C THR A 16 -7.29 15.53 5.13
N ILE A 17 -8.08 14.46 5.23
CA ILE A 17 -8.30 13.51 4.12
C ILE A 17 -9.03 14.21 2.96
N VAL A 18 -10.04 15.03 3.24
CA VAL A 18 -10.79 15.78 2.22
C VAL A 18 -9.87 16.80 1.52
N VAL A 19 -9.08 17.55 2.28
CA VAL A 19 -8.10 18.50 1.72
C VAL A 19 -7.07 17.76 0.87
N ALA A 20 -6.57 16.60 1.36
CA ALA A 20 -5.65 15.76 0.61
C ALA A 20 -6.27 15.28 -0.71
N TYR A 21 -7.54 14.89 -0.71
CA TYR A 21 -8.25 14.46 -1.93
C TYR A 21 -8.28 15.54 -3.01
N PHE A 22 -8.47 16.81 -2.65
CA PHE A 22 -8.51 17.92 -3.61
C PHE A 22 -7.13 18.43 -4.03
N LEU A 23 -6.11 18.34 -3.16
CA LEU A 23 -4.76 18.84 -3.44
C LEU A 23 -3.84 17.79 -4.07
N VAL A 24 -4.18 16.50 -3.95
CA VAL A 24 -3.36 15.42 -4.51
C VAL A 24 -3.62 15.31 -6.01
N GLU A 25 -2.55 15.37 -6.81
CA GLU A 25 -2.64 15.13 -8.26
C GLU A 25 -3.38 13.81 -8.57
N PRO A 26 -4.16 13.72 -9.64
CA PRO A 26 -4.80 12.49 -10.06
C PRO A 26 -3.77 11.37 -10.29
N ALA A 27 -4.21 10.12 -10.35
CA ALA A 27 -3.30 9.02 -10.65
C ALA A 27 -2.70 9.19 -12.04
N PRO A 28 -1.40 8.84 -12.25
CA PRO A 28 -0.79 8.93 -13.56
C PRO A 28 -1.55 8.06 -14.56
N PRO A 29 -1.69 8.51 -15.82
CA PRO A 29 -2.36 7.74 -16.85
C PRO A 29 -1.63 6.43 -17.10
N LYS A 30 -2.38 5.36 -17.33
CA LYS A 30 -1.83 4.05 -17.71
C LYS A 30 -1.58 3.94 -19.21
N GLU A 31 -2.15 4.84 -19.99
CA GLU A 31 -1.98 4.93 -21.43
C GLU A 31 -1.56 6.34 -21.77
N ILE A 32 -0.51 6.45 -22.56
CA ILE A 32 0.03 7.71 -23.07
C ILE A 32 0.34 7.56 -24.56
N ARG A 33 0.40 8.67 -25.25
CA ARG A 33 0.70 8.72 -26.68
C ARG A 33 2.00 9.47 -26.91
N ILE A 34 2.80 8.99 -27.84
CA ILE A 34 4.02 9.67 -28.29
C ILE A 34 3.97 9.91 -29.79
N ALA A 35 4.04 11.16 -30.20
CA ALA A 35 4.20 11.49 -31.61
C ALA A 35 5.66 11.28 -32.02
N ALA A 36 5.88 10.40 -33.02
CA ALA A 36 7.21 9.98 -33.45
C ALA A 36 7.55 10.54 -34.85
N GLY A 37 7.49 9.72 -35.84
CA GLY A 37 7.80 10.02 -37.24
C GLY A 37 7.36 8.85 -38.09
N SER A 38 7.79 8.81 -39.34
CA SER A 38 7.56 7.66 -40.19
C SER A 38 8.31 6.43 -39.67
N ARG A 39 7.80 5.24 -39.93
CA ARG A 39 8.43 3.97 -39.52
C ARG A 39 9.85 3.78 -40.06
N SER A 40 10.13 4.36 -41.19
CA SER A 40 11.47 4.39 -41.83
C SER A 40 12.35 5.53 -41.33
N GLY A 41 11.84 6.39 -40.44
CA GLY A 41 12.56 7.52 -39.87
C GLY A 41 13.24 7.19 -38.53
N ALA A 42 14.09 8.09 -38.09
CA ALA A 42 14.88 7.91 -36.85
C ALA A 42 14.03 7.97 -35.55
N TYR A 43 12.93 8.70 -35.54
CA TYR A 43 12.15 8.92 -34.33
C TYR A 43 11.31 7.72 -33.91
N TYR A 44 10.82 6.96 -34.89
CA TYR A 44 9.96 5.81 -34.63
C TYR A 44 10.66 4.73 -33.78
N PRO A 45 11.89 4.31 -34.09
CA PRO A 45 12.64 3.38 -33.24
C PRO A 45 12.90 3.91 -31.82
N ILE A 46 13.18 5.23 -31.69
CA ILE A 46 13.36 5.86 -30.35
C ILE A 46 12.07 5.77 -29.55
N ALA A 47 10.93 6.13 -30.16
CA ALA A 47 9.63 6.05 -29.52
C ALA A 47 9.24 4.60 -29.15
N GLN A 48 9.58 3.61 -29.99
CA GLN A 48 9.36 2.19 -29.68
C GLN A 48 10.18 1.73 -28.48
N ARG A 49 11.46 2.07 -28.41
CA ARG A 49 12.32 1.76 -27.25
C ARG A 49 11.77 2.41 -25.98
N LEU A 50 11.29 3.66 -26.06
CA LEU A 50 10.62 4.32 -24.94
C LEU A 50 9.39 3.53 -24.50
N ALA A 51 8.56 3.10 -25.44
CA ALA A 51 7.37 2.30 -25.16
C ALA A 51 7.71 0.97 -24.48
N GLU A 52 8.76 0.30 -24.96
CA GLU A 52 9.26 -0.96 -24.39
C GLU A 52 9.78 -0.79 -22.96
N SER A 53 10.60 0.25 -22.71
CA SER A 53 11.13 0.56 -21.37
C SER A 53 10.05 0.99 -20.37
N MET A 54 8.95 1.60 -20.83
CA MET A 54 7.86 2.03 -19.93
C MET A 54 6.87 0.90 -19.62
N ARG A 55 6.76 -0.12 -20.45
CA ARG A 55 5.82 -1.25 -20.31
C ARG A 55 5.96 -2.01 -18.99
N PRO A 56 7.17 -2.36 -18.49
CA PRO A 56 7.32 -3.04 -17.20
C PRO A 56 6.79 -2.25 -16.01
N HIS A 57 6.70 -0.93 -16.17
CA HIS A 57 6.16 -0.01 -15.16
C HIS A 57 4.62 0.13 -15.21
N GLY A 58 3.95 -0.66 -16.05
CA GLY A 58 2.49 -0.67 -16.18
C GLY A 58 1.90 0.49 -17.00
N VAL A 59 2.74 1.15 -17.81
CA VAL A 59 2.32 2.23 -18.72
C VAL A 59 2.36 1.70 -20.15
N ARG A 60 1.23 1.79 -20.86
CA ARG A 60 1.12 1.49 -22.28
C ARG A 60 1.40 2.77 -23.07
N VAL A 61 2.34 2.72 -23.99
CA VAL A 61 2.65 3.84 -24.87
C VAL A 61 2.18 3.51 -26.28
N GLU A 62 1.30 4.33 -26.82
CA GLU A 62 0.90 4.32 -28.22
C GLU A 62 1.84 5.19 -29.02
N VAL A 63 2.55 4.58 -29.97
CA VAL A 63 3.45 5.31 -30.87
C VAL A 63 2.68 5.76 -32.09
N ILE A 64 2.46 7.08 -32.21
CA ILE A 64 1.76 7.71 -33.34
C ILE A 64 2.74 7.90 -34.49
N GLU A 65 2.45 7.26 -35.62
CA GLU A 65 3.19 7.51 -36.87
C GLU A 65 2.82 8.88 -37.44
N THR A 66 3.81 9.66 -37.79
CA THR A 66 3.64 11.03 -38.34
C THR A 66 4.60 11.30 -39.48
N ASN A 67 4.49 12.50 -40.08
CA ASN A 67 5.41 12.94 -41.12
C ASN A 67 6.72 13.55 -40.55
N GLY A 68 6.91 13.54 -39.23
CA GLY A 68 8.10 14.06 -38.56
C GLY A 68 7.83 15.30 -37.69
N ALA A 69 8.90 16.03 -37.37
CA ALA A 69 8.92 17.05 -36.32
C ALA A 69 7.85 18.13 -36.44
N SER A 70 7.61 18.68 -37.63
CA SER A 70 6.59 19.72 -37.85
C SER A 70 5.18 19.20 -37.58
N HIS A 71 4.87 17.98 -38.06
CA HIS A 71 3.59 17.34 -37.82
C HIS A 71 3.42 17.02 -36.31
N ASN A 72 4.50 16.61 -35.65
CA ASN A 72 4.49 16.38 -34.20
C ASN A 72 4.15 17.65 -33.43
N LEU A 73 4.71 18.79 -33.83
CA LEU A 73 4.37 20.10 -33.23
C LEU A 73 2.92 20.52 -33.50
N GLU A 74 2.41 20.23 -34.68
CA GLU A 74 0.99 20.47 -34.99
C GLU A 74 0.08 19.67 -34.07
N LEU A 75 0.41 18.38 -33.82
CA LEU A 75 -0.32 17.53 -32.88
C LEU A 75 -0.21 18.05 -31.44
N MET A 76 1.00 18.42 -31.01
CA MET A 76 1.25 18.95 -29.64
C MET A 76 0.52 20.26 -29.35
N THR A 77 0.21 21.03 -30.37
CA THR A 77 -0.52 22.32 -30.27
C THR A 77 -1.98 22.20 -30.71
N GLY A 78 -2.48 21.01 -30.95
CA GLY A 78 -3.87 20.70 -31.31
C GLY A 78 -4.82 20.60 -30.12
N GLU A 79 -6.07 20.21 -30.37
CA GLU A 79 -7.10 20.07 -29.35
C GLU A 79 -6.89 18.85 -28.41
N ALA A 80 -6.34 17.77 -28.94
CA ALA A 80 -6.06 16.53 -28.18
C ALA A 80 -4.57 16.14 -28.32
N PRO A 81 -3.66 16.90 -27.70
CA PRO A 81 -2.23 16.68 -27.86
C PRO A 81 -1.81 15.32 -27.29
N PRO A 82 -0.83 14.65 -27.91
CA PRO A 82 -0.16 13.53 -27.26
C PRO A 82 0.62 14.02 -26.02
N GLU A 83 0.90 13.11 -25.10
CA GLU A 83 1.65 13.42 -23.88
C GLU A 83 3.11 13.76 -24.17
N LEU A 84 3.69 13.08 -25.17
CA LEU A 84 5.09 13.22 -25.57
C LEU A 84 5.21 13.38 -27.07
N ALA A 85 6.26 14.03 -27.52
CA ALA A 85 6.62 14.10 -28.93
C ALA A 85 8.14 14.20 -29.11
N LEU A 86 8.65 13.62 -30.20
CA LEU A 86 10.02 13.81 -30.66
C LEU A 86 10.06 14.94 -31.71
N VAL A 87 10.89 15.94 -31.46
CA VAL A 87 10.96 17.13 -32.30
C VAL A 87 12.41 17.50 -32.57
N GLN A 88 12.71 17.78 -33.81
CA GLN A 88 14.01 18.33 -34.24
C GLN A 88 14.15 19.77 -33.76
N GLY A 89 15.29 20.13 -33.20
CA GLY A 89 15.59 21.51 -32.85
C GLY A 89 15.54 22.42 -34.06
N GLY A 90 14.93 23.58 -33.89
CA GLY A 90 14.71 24.53 -34.98
C GLY A 90 13.43 24.29 -35.78
N THR A 91 12.64 23.30 -35.43
CA THR A 91 11.30 23.14 -35.99
C THR A 91 10.33 24.04 -35.27
N HIS A 92 9.60 24.88 -36.00
CA HIS A 92 8.62 25.81 -35.44
C HIS A 92 7.23 25.51 -36.01
N PRO A 93 6.22 25.51 -35.16
CA PRO A 93 4.83 25.38 -35.60
C PRO A 93 4.40 26.66 -36.34
N PRO A 94 3.28 26.62 -37.07
CA PRO A 94 2.70 27.82 -37.66
C PRO A 94 2.52 28.91 -36.58
N ARG A 95 2.79 30.18 -36.95
CA ARG A 95 2.75 31.34 -36.01
C ARG A 95 1.42 31.53 -35.25
N SER A 96 0.35 30.92 -35.72
CA SER A 96 -0.96 30.93 -35.08
C SER A 96 -1.13 29.94 -33.90
N ARG A 97 -0.15 29.12 -33.65
CA ARG A 97 -0.22 28.07 -32.59
C ARG A 97 0.49 28.54 -31.32
N ASP A 98 -0.13 28.25 -30.19
CA ASP A 98 0.43 28.55 -28.86
C ASP A 98 1.43 27.44 -28.46
N ILE A 99 2.68 27.82 -28.33
CA ILE A 99 3.80 26.97 -27.88
C ILE A 99 4.23 27.26 -26.43
N SER A 100 3.59 28.19 -25.76
CA SER A 100 3.99 28.63 -24.42
C SER A 100 3.98 27.51 -23.38
N ARG A 101 3.15 26.49 -23.63
CA ARG A 101 2.98 25.32 -22.77
C ARG A 101 3.93 24.17 -23.09
N LEU A 102 4.69 24.24 -24.19
CA LEU A 102 5.64 23.18 -24.54
C LEU A 102 6.89 23.26 -23.65
N ARG A 103 7.36 22.10 -23.23
CA ARG A 103 8.55 21.95 -22.38
C ARG A 103 9.45 20.86 -22.93
N THR A 104 10.75 21.14 -22.97
CA THR A 104 11.77 20.11 -23.29
C THR A 104 12.02 19.26 -22.06
N LEU A 105 11.90 17.93 -22.21
CA LEU A 105 12.29 16.96 -21.22
C LEU A 105 13.77 16.58 -21.34
N ALA A 106 14.23 16.29 -22.55
CA ALA A 106 15.62 15.97 -22.83
C ALA A 106 15.93 16.13 -24.33
N SER A 107 17.16 16.44 -24.63
CA SER A 107 17.76 16.16 -25.95
C SER A 107 18.22 14.71 -25.95
N VAL A 108 17.83 13.95 -26.96
CA VAL A 108 17.97 12.48 -27.02
C VAL A 108 19.15 12.04 -27.88
N ASP A 109 19.39 12.79 -28.94
CA ASP A 109 20.46 12.50 -29.92
C ASP A 109 20.84 13.75 -30.69
N LEU A 110 22.01 13.75 -31.33
CA LEU A 110 22.40 14.77 -32.32
C LEU A 110 22.08 14.29 -33.73
N GLU A 111 21.50 15.17 -34.48
CA GLU A 111 21.20 14.97 -35.92
C GLU A 111 22.10 15.85 -36.76
N PRO A 112 23.14 15.28 -37.36
CA PRO A 112 23.96 15.97 -38.37
C PRO A 112 23.08 16.50 -39.51
N VAL A 113 23.45 17.66 -40.01
CA VAL A 113 23.00 18.19 -41.29
C VAL A 113 23.88 17.60 -42.38
N TRP A 114 23.39 16.54 -43.00
CA TRP A 114 24.05 15.92 -44.11
C TRP A 114 23.85 16.78 -45.36
N LEU A 115 24.90 17.50 -45.71
CA LEU A 115 24.97 18.23 -46.95
C LEU A 115 25.94 17.47 -47.88
N ILE A 116 25.38 16.71 -48.79
CA ILE A 116 26.09 15.78 -49.66
C ILE A 116 25.96 16.26 -51.10
N ALA A 117 27.06 16.45 -51.75
CA ALA A 117 27.11 16.88 -53.16
C ALA A 117 27.80 15.85 -54.01
N ARG A 118 27.67 15.97 -55.33
CA ARG A 118 28.50 15.23 -56.29
C ARG A 118 29.91 15.81 -56.29
N PRO A 119 30.93 14.98 -56.51
CA PRO A 119 32.32 15.42 -56.60
C PRO A 119 32.51 16.54 -57.63
N GLY A 120 33.33 17.51 -57.26
CA GLY A 120 33.62 18.65 -58.14
C GLY A 120 32.61 19.77 -58.16
N ASN A 121 31.59 19.72 -57.27
CA ASN A 121 30.56 20.77 -57.18
C ASN A 121 31.06 22.01 -56.42
N ASN A 122 32.18 21.90 -55.69
CA ASN A 122 32.88 22.95 -54.96
C ASN A 122 31.96 23.88 -54.12
N LEU A 123 30.92 23.34 -53.54
CA LEU A 123 29.97 24.07 -52.73
C LEU A 123 30.56 24.39 -51.36
N VAL A 124 30.50 25.66 -50.95
CA VAL A 124 30.99 26.09 -49.63
C VAL A 124 30.02 27.04 -48.93
N SER A 125 28.92 27.46 -49.57
CA SER A 125 27.99 28.43 -49.01
C SER A 125 26.52 28.16 -49.32
N LEU A 126 25.61 28.67 -48.43
CA LEU A 126 24.16 28.62 -48.64
C LEU A 126 23.73 29.39 -49.91
N ARG A 127 24.48 30.44 -50.29
CA ARG A 127 24.24 31.18 -51.50
C ARG A 127 24.44 30.32 -52.78
N GLU A 128 25.48 29.52 -52.81
CA GLU A 128 25.74 28.60 -53.92
C GLU A 128 24.69 27.50 -53.95
N LEU A 129 24.27 27.01 -52.78
CA LEU A 129 23.23 26.00 -52.64
C LEU A 129 21.87 26.47 -53.21
N SER A 130 21.55 27.77 -53.12
CA SER A 130 20.32 28.35 -53.67
C SER A 130 20.20 28.20 -55.20
N ARG A 131 21.30 27.92 -55.91
CA ARG A 131 21.38 27.74 -57.38
C ARG A 131 21.40 26.30 -57.82
N GLN A 132 21.42 25.37 -56.86
CA GLN A 132 21.51 23.94 -57.16
C GLN A 132 20.14 23.25 -57.20
N ALA A 133 20.09 22.12 -57.88
CA ALA A 133 18.99 21.18 -57.70
C ALA A 133 19.21 20.39 -56.39
N VAL A 134 18.41 20.63 -55.37
CA VAL A 134 18.57 20.09 -54.04
C VAL A 134 17.39 19.19 -53.66
N ALA A 135 17.65 18.00 -53.16
CA ALA A 135 16.64 17.25 -52.41
C ALA A 135 16.69 17.70 -50.95
N ALA A 136 15.56 18.24 -50.41
CA ALA A 136 15.57 18.92 -49.12
C ALA A 136 14.35 18.59 -48.27
N GLY A 137 14.16 17.33 -47.96
CA GLY A 137 13.05 16.89 -47.08
C GLY A 137 11.67 17.06 -47.69
N GLU A 138 10.72 16.26 -47.25
CA GLU A 138 9.31 16.39 -47.67
C GLU A 138 8.55 17.42 -46.81
N LYS A 139 7.37 17.83 -47.28
CA LYS A 139 6.51 18.76 -46.55
C LYS A 139 6.12 18.19 -45.20
N GLY A 140 6.26 19.00 -44.14
CA GLY A 140 6.01 18.58 -42.76
C GLY A 140 7.18 17.89 -42.06
N SER A 141 8.35 17.77 -42.72
CA SER A 141 9.58 17.27 -42.11
C SER A 141 10.40 18.39 -41.47
N GLY A 142 11.08 18.09 -40.37
CA GLY A 142 12.03 19.01 -39.75
C GLY A 142 13.21 19.36 -40.65
N THR A 143 13.63 18.44 -41.51
CA THR A 143 14.65 18.68 -42.56
C THR A 143 14.28 19.85 -43.45
N LEU A 144 13.05 19.88 -43.99
CA LEU A 144 12.62 20.95 -44.87
C LEU A 144 12.52 22.30 -44.11
N ASP A 145 12.04 22.27 -42.88
CA ASP A 145 11.89 23.49 -42.06
C ASP A 145 13.27 24.05 -41.70
N LEU A 146 14.23 23.20 -41.31
CA LEU A 146 15.59 23.67 -41.08
C LEU A 146 16.23 24.22 -42.36
N PHE A 147 16.06 23.51 -43.51
CA PHE A 147 16.58 24.01 -44.80
C PHE A 147 16.03 25.40 -45.11
N ARG A 148 14.72 25.61 -44.97
CA ARG A 148 14.10 26.92 -45.18
C ARG A 148 14.67 27.98 -44.22
N THR A 149 14.82 27.64 -42.94
CA THR A 149 15.38 28.55 -41.96
C THR A 149 16.82 28.96 -42.27
N LEU A 150 17.65 28.01 -42.66
CA LEU A 150 19.03 28.29 -43.09
C LEU A 150 19.06 29.21 -44.30
N MET A 151 18.26 28.92 -45.32
CA MET A 151 18.16 29.75 -46.52
C MET A 151 17.66 31.17 -46.19
N GLN A 152 16.62 31.29 -45.37
CA GLN A 152 16.09 32.59 -44.94
C GLN A 152 17.08 33.37 -44.07
N SER A 153 17.88 32.72 -43.24
CA SER A 153 18.89 33.40 -42.39
C SER A 153 19.98 34.09 -43.21
N THR A 154 20.16 33.70 -44.47
CA THR A 154 21.10 34.29 -45.41
C THR A 154 20.41 35.08 -46.55
N ASP A 155 19.09 35.35 -46.38
CA ASP A 155 18.24 36.02 -47.38
C ASP A 155 18.25 35.32 -48.77
N GLN A 156 18.39 34.00 -48.74
CA GLN A 156 18.34 33.18 -49.97
C GLN A 156 16.96 32.52 -50.12
N LYS A 157 16.51 32.42 -51.38
CA LYS A 157 15.31 31.66 -51.73
C LYS A 157 15.66 30.22 -52.11
N LEU A 158 14.70 29.31 -51.88
CA LEU A 158 14.83 27.97 -52.39
C LEU A 158 14.90 27.93 -53.90
N SER A 159 15.79 27.10 -54.45
CA SER A 159 15.85 26.87 -55.88
C SER A 159 14.51 26.35 -56.41
N ARG A 160 14.14 26.79 -57.62
CA ARG A 160 12.97 26.23 -58.34
C ARG A 160 13.13 24.73 -58.65
N GLN A 161 14.35 24.23 -58.63
CA GLN A 161 14.70 22.82 -58.86
C GLN A 161 14.78 22.03 -57.53
N THR A 162 14.26 22.58 -56.41
CA THR A 162 14.23 21.85 -55.15
C THR A 162 13.22 20.71 -55.23
N VAL A 163 13.67 19.49 -54.94
CA VAL A 163 12.85 18.29 -54.86
C VAL A 163 12.49 18.05 -53.38
N PHE A 164 11.21 17.97 -53.09
CA PHE A 164 10.71 17.73 -51.71
C PHE A 164 10.59 16.22 -51.48
N ALA A 165 11.69 15.60 -51.06
CA ALA A 165 11.77 14.19 -50.78
C ALA A 165 12.66 13.93 -49.57
N SER A 166 12.34 12.89 -48.79
CA SER A 166 13.10 12.44 -47.64
C SER A 166 13.57 10.99 -47.77
N ASN A 167 14.59 10.64 -47.00
CA ASN A 167 15.11 9.27 -46.88
C ASN A 167 15.45 8.67 -48.27
N MET A 168 15.06 7.42 -48.51
CA MET A 168 15.40 6.72 -49.77
C MET A 168 14.93 7.45 -51.02
N ARG A 169 13.77 8.14 -51.00
CA ARG A 169 13.31 8.91 -52.17
C ARG A 169 14.26 10.05 -52.53
N ALA A 170 14.86 10.68 -51.54
CA ALA A 170 15.86 11.71 -51.76
C ALA A 170 17.17 11.11 -52.31
N VAL A 171 17.56 9.94 -51.81
CA VAL A 171 18.70 9.16 -52.32
C VAL A 171 18.47 8.74 -53.77
N ASP A 172 17.29 8.20 -54.09
CA ASP A 172 16.93 7.80 -55.45
C ASP A 172 17.01 8.97 -56.42
N ALA A 173 16.48 10.15 -56.02
CA ALA A 173 16.58 11.37 -56.84
C ALA A 173 18.04 11.80 -57.04
N PHE A 174 18.89 11.64 -56.02
CA PHE A 174 20.32 11.94 -56.13
C PHE A 174 21.03 10.93 -57.05
N VAL A 175 20.84 9.65 -56.84
CA VAL A 175 21.44 8.59 -57.67
C VAL A 175 21.01 8.71 -59.16
N ALA A 176 19.72 9.01 -59.40
CA ALA A 176 19.16 9.22 -60.73
C ALA A 176 19.57 10.55 -61.40
N ASN A 177 20.47 11.33 -60.82
CA ASN A 177 20.91 12.64 -61.33
C ASN A 177 19.80 13.70 -61.49
N GLN A 178 18.68 13.55 -60.74
CA GLN A 178 17.61 14.53 -60.74
C GLN A 178 17.97 15.73 -59.86
N VAL A 179 18.84 15.53 -58.86
CA VAL A 179 19.39 16.57 -57.98
C VAL A 179 20.90 16.43 -57.86
N ASN A 180 21.57 17.56 -57.63
CA ASN A 180 23.03 17.62 -57.49
C ASN A 180 23.47 17.58 -56.02
N VAL A 181 22.55 17.90 -55.12
CA VAL A 181 22.80 18.02 -53.70
C VAL A 181 21.68 17.35 -52.92
N LEU A 182 22.07 16.61 -51.88
CA LEU A 182 21.19 16.07 -50.88
C LEU A 182 21.37 16.88 -49.60
N PHE A 183 20.28 17.48 -49.08
CA PHE A 183 20.20 18.07 -47.76
C PHE A 183 19.29 17.21 -46.89
N SER A 184 19.84 16.61 -45.86
CA SER A 184 19.08 15.79 -44.92
C SER A 184 19.54 16.05 -43.49
N VAL A 185 18.60 15.98 -42.57
CA VAL A 185 18.88 16.03 -41.14
C VAL A 185 18.43 14.70 -40.53
N SER A 186 19.38 13.95 -40.02
CA SER A 186 19.11 12.63 -39.47
C SER A 186 20.31 12.13 -38.67
N PRO A 187 20.10 11.23 -37.69
CA PRO A 187 21.19 10.56 -36.98
C PRO A 187 22.18 9.88 -37.91
N ALA A 188 23.43 9.76 -37.47
CA ALA A 188 24.49 9.15 -38.28
C ALA A 188 24.25 7.66 -38.59
N ALA A 189 23.52 6.96 -37.75
CA ALA A 189 23.13 5.55 -37.94
C ALA A 189 21.94 5.35 -38.90
N ASN A 190 21.64 6.33 -39.76
CA ASN A 190 20.50 6.23 -40.65
C ASN A 190 20.73 5.19 -41.76
N PRO A 191 19.76 4.27 -42.00
CA PRO A 191 19.92 3.16 -42.96
C PRO A 191 20.21 3.56 -44.42
N TRP A 192 19.82 4.76 -44.85
CA TRP A 192 20.02 5.21 -46.22
C TRP A 192 21.43 5.78 -46.49
N LEU A 193 22.10 6.27 -45.44
CA LEU A 193 23.39 6.96 -45.60
C LEU A 193 24.51 6.02 -46.04
N ILE A 194 24.65 4.89 -45.38
CA ILE A 194 25.74 3.94 -45.70
C ILE A 194 25.63 3.37 -47.10
N PRO A 195 24.48 2.88 -47.59
CA PRO A 195 24.33 2.47 -48.99
C PRO A 195 24.67 3.58 -49.97
N LEU A 196 24.21 4.82 -49.71
CA LEU A 196 24.51 5.94 -50.62
C LEU A 196 26.01 6.17 -50.78
N ILE A 197 26.77 6.23 -49.68
CA ILE A 197 28.22 6.47 -49.73
C ILE A 197 29.02 5.28 -50.25
N GLN A 198 28.46 4.06 -50.23
CA GLN A 198 29.06 2.85 -50.77
C GLN A 198 28.84 2.71 -52.27
N GLU A 199 27.69 3.15 -52.76
CA GLU A 199 27.28 2.96 -54.17
C GLU A 199 27.60 4.17 -55.04
N THR A 200 27.79 5.37 -54.44
CA THR A 200 27.95 6.62 -55.18
C THR A 200 29.13 7.41 -54.61
N GLU A 201 29.97 7.95 -55.52
CA GLU A 201 30.98 8.93 -55.09
C GLU A 201 30.31 10.20 -54.61
N VAL A 202 30.60 10.61 -53.38
CA VAL A 202 29.99 11.78 -52.73
C VAL A 202 31.05 12.69 -52.13
N GLU A 203 30.71 13.96 -52.02
CA GLU A 203 31.49 14.97 -51.32
C GLU A 203 30.64 15.55 -50.18
N PHE A 204 31.17 15.56 -48.93
CA PHE A 204 30.55 16.19 -47.80
C PHE A 204 30.88 17.69 -47.82
N VAL A 205 29.85 18.53 -47.85
CA VAL A 205 29.98 19.98 -47.96
C VAL A 205 30.11 20.61 -46.58
N GLU A 206 31.16 21.36 -46.35
CA GLU A 206 31.34 22.21 -45.18
C GLU A 206 30.87 23.64 -45.49
N LEU A 207 29.93 24.16 -44.73
CA LEU A 207 29.43 25.51 -44.88
C LEU A 207 30.37 26.53 -44.23
N ALA A 208 30.85 27.49 -45.00
CA ALA A 208 31.70 28.58 -44.52
C ALA A 208 31.00 29.40 -43.42
N GLU A 209 29.68 29.50 -43.52
CA GLU A 209 28.84 30.25 -42.56
C GLU A 209 28.57 29.47 -41.26
N ALA A 210 29.03 28.21 -41.11
CA ALA A 210 28.69 27.36 -39.98
C ALA A 210 28.89 28.06 -38.61
N GLY A 211 30.03 28.74 -38.40
CA GLY A 211 30.31 29.45 -37.16
C GLY A 211 29.39 30.68 -36.91
N ALA A 212 28.89 31.31 -37.95
CA ALA A 212 27.92 32.40 -37.84
C ALA A 212 26.51 31.88 -37.54
N LEU A 213 26.14 30.76 -38.16
CA LEU A 213 24.84 30.10 -37.99
C LEU A 213 24.64 29.61 -36.56
N THR A 214 25.67 28.98 -35.96
CA THR A 214 25.57 28.53 -34.55
C THR A 214 25.43 29.65 -33.54
N ARG A 215 25.88 30.86 -33.84
CA ARG A 215 25.69 32.04 -33.00
C ARG A 215 24.31 32.68 -33.14
N ARG A 216 23.69 32.55 -34.30
CA ARG A 216 22.38 33.14 -34.64
C ARG A 216 21.23 32.22 -34.32
N LEU A 217 21.45 30.92 -34.38
CA LEU A 217 20.46 29.87 -34.21
C LEU A 217 20.92 28.97 -33.05
N PRO A 218 20.44 29.24 -31.82
CA PRO A 218 20.93 28.56 -30.60
C PRO A 218 20.74 27.04 -30.58
N TYR A 219 19.78 26.53 -31.35
CA TYR A 219 19.50 25.10 -31.52
C TYR A 219 20.39 24.40 -32.52
N ILE A 220 21.35 25.12 -33.16
CA ILE A 220 22.34 24.55 -34.06
C ILE A 220 23.71 24.56 -33.40
N THR A 221 24.40 23.46 -33.50
CA THR A 221 25.79 23.30 -33.09
C THR A 221 26.64 22.82 -34.28
N THR A 222 27.97 22.79 -34.12
CA THR A 222 28.87 22.13 -35.06
C THR A 222 29.46 20.89 -34.43
N ILE A 223 29.57 19.85 -35.25
CA ILE A 223 30.22 18.58 -34.90
C ILE A 223 31.30 18.27 -35.94
N THR A 224 32.27 17.48 -35.55
CA THR A 224 33.28 16.97 -36.46
C THR A 224 32.97 15.52 -36.77
N LEU A 225 32.80 15.20 -38.03
CA LEU A 225 32.74 13.84 -38.55
C LEU A 225 34.18 13.40 -38.81
N PRO A 226 34.77 12.48 -38.05
CA PRO A 226 36.16 12.09 -38.20
C PRO A 226 36.42 11.38 -39.53
N ARG A 227 37.63 11.49 -40.02
CA ARG A 227 38.10 10.73 -41.18
C ARG A 227 37.82 9.24 -41.00
N ALA A 228 37.36 8.58 -42.04
CA ALA A 228 37.08 7.15 -42.10
C ALA A 228 35.96 6.66 -41.15
N SER A 229 35.25 7.56 -40.46
CA SER A 229 34.24 7.19 -39.44
C SER A 229 33.00 6.52 -40.01
N LEU A 230 32.66 6.74 -41.29
CA LEU A 230 31.51 6.10 -41.96
C LEU A 230 31.88 4.79 -42.63
N ASP A 231 33.11 4.70 -43.21
CA ASP A 231 33.65 3.48 -43.80
C ASP A 231 35.17 3.48 -43.66
N LEU A 232 35.69 2.65 -42.76
CA LEU A 232 37.12 2.52 -42.51
C LEU A 232 37.88 1.93 -43.73
N ALA A 233 37.26 1.00 -44.44
CA ALA A 233 37.91 0.31 -45.57
C ALA A 233 38.06 1.21 -46.78
N ARG A 234 37.10 2.09 -47.00
CA ARG A 234 37.08 3.03 -48.12
C ARG A 234 37.62 4.42 -47.78
N ASP A 235 38.02 4.64 -46.51
CA ASP A 235 38.48 5.92 -45.97
C ASP A 235 37.44 7.05 -46.21
N ILE A 236 36.20 6.81 -45.75
CA ILE A 236 35.10 7.75 -45.93
C ILE A 236 34.68 8.33 -44.56
N PRO A 237 34.66 9.67 -44.38
CA PRO A 237 35.17 10.70 -45.31
C PRO A 237 36.71 10.69 -45.36
N LYS A 238 37.29 11.20 -46.42
CA LYS A 238 38.76 11.23 -46.62
C LYS A 238 39.51 12.21 -45.72
N ARG A 239 38.79 13.05 -44.98
CA ARG A 239 39.30 14.01 -43.98
C ARG A 239 38.24 14.25 -42.94
N ASP A 240 38.62 14.87 -41.85
CA ASP A 240 37.66 15.39 -40.90
C ASP A 240 36.74 16.41 -41.59
N VAL A 241 35.42 16.30 -41.35
CA VAL A 241 34.41 17.18 -41.96
C VAL A 241 33.64 17.89 -40.86
N LYS A 242 33.59 19.20 -40.94
CA LYS A 242 32.80 20.00 -40.00
C LYS A 242 31.35 20.11 -40.45
N LEU A 243 30.45 19.49 -39.78
CA LEU A 243 29.02 19.50 -40.05
C LEU A 243 28.27 20.42 -39.10
N LEU A 244 27.17 21.01 -39.56
CA LEU A 244 26.13 21.51 -38.66
C LEU A 244 25.39 20.32 -38.06
N ALA A 245 24.87 20.51 -36.87
CA ALA A 245 23.99 19.53 -36.24
C ALA A 245 22.90 20.25 -35.43
N THR A 246 21.77 19.60 -35.30
CA THR A 246 20.72 19.94 -34.37
C THR A 246 20.43 18.75 -33.45
N ALA A 247 19.59 18.89 -32.47
CA ALA A 247 19.25 17.79 -31.56
C ALA A 247 17.80 17.34 -31.72
N THR A 248 17.58 16.03 -31.60
CA THR A 248 16.26 15.48 -31.35
C THR A 248 15.88 15.77 -29.90
N ASN A 249 14.81 16.48 -29.69
CA ASN A 249 14.28 16.78 -28.36
C ASN A 249 13.03 15.95 -28.06
N LEU A 250 12.97 15.32 -26.89
CA LEU A 250 11.73 14.81 -26.33
C LEU A 250 11.04 15.97 -25.63
N ILE A 251 9.85 16.33 -26.10
CA ILE A 251 9.04 17.39 -25.54
C ILE A 251 7.74 16.87 -24.95
N SER A 252 7.18 17.61 -24.01
CA SER A 252 5.85 17.40 -23.44
C SER A 252 5.12 18.72 -23.28
N SER A 253 3.81 18.69 -23.02
CA SER A 253 3.11 19.88 -22.54
C SER A 253 3.25 20.01 -21.02
N GLU A 254 3.14 21.24 -20.50
CA GLU A 254 3.23 21.53 -19.06
C GLU A 254 2.20 20.74 -18.23
N GLY A 255 1.01 20.49 -18.77
CA GLY A 255 -0.07 19.74 -18.10
C GLY A 255 0.12 18.22 -18.04
N VAL A 256 1.19 17.66 -18.63
CA VAL A 256 1.46 16.23 -18.56
C VAL A 256 1.88 15.86 -17.13
N HIS A 257 1.31 14.77 -16.61
CA HIS A 257 1.54 14.29 -15.25
C HIS A 257 3.04 14.10 -14.95
N THR A 258 3.49 14.61 -13.80
CA THR A 258 4.91 14.57 -13.35
C THR A 258 5.50 13.16 -13.41
N ALA A 259 4.74 12.15 -12.97
CA ALA A 259 5.20 10.75 -13.00
C ALA A 259 5.46 10.24 -14.43
N THR A 260 4.66 10.66 -15.41
CA THR A 260 4.86 10.32 -16.82
C THR A 260 6.16 10.91 -17.36
N LYS A 261 6.40 12.20 -17.09
CA LYS A 261 7.65 12.88 -17.48
C LYS A 261 8.88 12.20 -16.88
N MET A 262 8.82 11.90 -15.57
CA MET A 262 9.90 11.23 -14.86
C MET A 262 10.17 9.81 -15.36
N LEU A 263 9.11 9.05 -15.68
CA LEU A 263 9.25 7.71 -16.23
C LEU A 263 9.88 7.75 -17.64
N ALA A 264 9.48 8.72 -18.46
CA ALA A 264 10.09 8.92 -19.78
C ALA A 264 11.58 9.28 -19.69
N LEU A 265 11.96 10.16 -18.73
CA LEU A 265 13.36 10.51 -18.47
C LEU A 265 14.18 9.32 -17.99
N GLN A 266 13.60 8.50 -17.10
CA GLN A 266 14.26 7.28 -16.63
C GLN A 266 14.44 6.29 -17.78
N ALA A 267 13.42 6.06 -18.59
CA ALA A 267 13.49 5.20 -19.77
C ALA A 267 14.57 5.66 -20.77
N LEU A 268 14.65 6.99 -21.03
CA LEU A 268 15.72 7.53 -21.87
C LEU A 268 17.13 7.28 -21.31
N ARG A 269 17.30 7.35 -20.00
CA ARG A 269 18.59 7.10 -19.35
C ARG A 269 19.03 5.64 -19.41
N GLU A 270 18.05 4.73 -19.47
CA GLU A 270 18.29 3.29 -19.59
C GLU A 270 18.60 2.86 -21.03
N PHE A 271 18.44 3.76 -22.02
CA PHE A 271 18.82 3.46 -23.38
C PHE A 271 20.31 3.18 -23.44
N ASP A 272 20.66 2.03 -24.00
CA ASP A 272 21.98 1.82 -24.52
C ASP A 272 22.08 2.65 -25.80
N HIS A 273 22.65 3.83 -25.68
CA HIS A 273 22.89 4.71 -26.83
C HIS A 273 23.91 4.14 -27.80
N GLY A 274 24.52 2.99 -27.48
CA GLY A 274 25.63 2.42 -28.23
C GLY A 274 26.79 3.43 -28.35
N THR A 275 27.78 3.11 -29.07
CA THR A 275 28.76 4.08 -29.58
C THR A 275 28.08 4.86 -30.69
N LEU A 276 27.30 5.91 -30.35
CA LEU A 276 26.83 6.86 -31.34
C LEU A 276 28.09 7.44 -32.03
N LEU A 277 28.16 7.32 -33.33
CA LEU A 277 29.33 7.71 -34.14
C LEU A 277 29.83 9.14 -33.85
N LEU A 278 28.95 9.97 -33.29
CA LEU A 278 29.17 11.39 -33.05
C LEU A 278 29.05 11.78 -31.55
N ASP A 279 28.72 10.84 -30.69
CA ASP A 279 28.69 11.05 -29.23
C ASP A 279 29.88 10.35 -28.59
N THR A 280 31.02 11.00 -28.61
CA THR A 280 32.27 10.47 -28.06
C THR A 280 32.29 10.43 -26.54
N ASP A 281 31.38 11.17 -25.86
CA ASP A 281 31.43 11.41 -24.43
C ASP A 281 30.21 10.84 -23.66
N GLY A 282 29.31 10.13 -24.32
CA GLY A 282 28.08 9.59 -23.69
C GLY A 282 27.18 10.68 -23.08
N ARG A 283 27.05 11.81 -23.74
CA ARG A 283 26.37 13.02 -23.24
C ARG A 283 24.87 12.93 -23.26
N PHE A 284 24.28 11.99 -23.97
CA PHE A 284 22.84 11.86 -24.10
C PHE A 284 22.28 10.83 -23.11
N PRO A 285 21.07 11.07 -22.59
CA PRO A 285 20.23 12.27 -22.74
C PRO A 285 20.78 13.48 -21.99
N THR A 286 20.57 14.69 -22.52
CA THR A 286 21.08 15.95 -21.95
C THR A 286 20.03 17.09 -22.05
N LEU A 287 20.30 18.22 -21.40
CA LEU A 287 19.52 19.44 -21.56
C LEU A 287 20.25 20.52 -22.38
N ALA A 288 21.46 20.21 -22.85
CA ALA A 288 22.36 21.20 -23.48
C ALA A 288 21.80 21.78 -24.79
N TYR A 289 20.92 21.04 -25.50
CA TYR A 289 20.40 21.43 -26.81
C TYR A 289 18.88 21.62 -26.79
N ALA A 290 18.33 22.02 -25.63
CA ALA A 290 16.91 22.26 -25.48
C ALA A 290 16.47 23.48 -26.31
N ASP A 291 15.48 23.33 -27.19
CA ASP A 291 14.93 24.40 -28.03
C ASP A 291 13.73 25.07 -27.37
N TYR A 292 12.92 24.33 -26.61
CA TYR A 292 11.83 24.87 -25.80
C TYR A 292 12.27 25.04 -24.34
N PRO A 293 11.52 25.84 -23.53
CA PRO A 293 11.84 25.95 -22.10
C PRO A 293 11.94 24.58 -21.43
N VAL A 294 13.00 24.39 -20.66
CA VAL A 294 13.24 23.11 -19.97
C VAL A 294 12.20 22.90 -18.90
N ASP A 295 11.59 21.72 -18.85
CA ASP A 295 10.66 21.29 -17.81
C ASP A 295 11.35 21.31 -16.43
N ALA A 296 10.63 21.75 -15.40
CA ALA A 296 11.19 21.88 -14.04
C ALA A 296 11.63 20.53 -13.47
N GLU A 297 10.84 19.47 -13.72
CA GLU A 297 11.16 18.12 -13.26
C GLU A 297 12.34 17.53 -14.05
N ALA A 298 12.42 17.80 -15.33
CA ALA A 298 13.59 17.41 -16.14
C ALA A 298 14.85 18.08 -15.61
N ARG A 299 14.81 19.38 -15.31
CA ARG A 299 15.95 20.10 -14.71
C ARG A 299 16.38 19.45 -13.39
N ARG A 300 15.42 19.12 -12.53
CA ARG A 300 15.69 18.43 -11.26
C ARG A 300 16.32 17.06 -11.50
N PHE A 301 15.76 16.28 -12.44
CA PHE A 301 16.26 14.95 -12.77
C PHE A 301 17.74 14.95 -13.20
N PHE A 302 18.13 15.90 -14.06
CA PHE A 302 19.52 16.01 -14.53
C PHE A 302 20.48 16.61 -13.48
N SER A 303 19.98 17.42 -12.54
CA SER A 303 20.82 18.03 -11.49
C SER A 303 21.03 17.13 -10.27
N THR A 304 20.00 16.42 -9.80
CA THR A 304 20.02 15.63 -8.56
C THR A 304 19.78 14.13 -8.77
N GLY A 305 19.49 13.74 -10.01
CA GLY A 305 19.11 12.37 -10.31
C GLY A 305 17.66 12.03 -9.99
N PRO A 306 17.24 10.78 -10.21
CA PRO A 306 15.90 10.32 -9.87
C PRO A 306 15.69 10.40 -8.34
N PRO A 307 14.48 10.75 -7.87
CA PRO A 307 14.15 10.77 -6.45
C PRO A 307 14.51 9.44 -5.77
N PHE A 308 15.07 9.52 -4.55
CA PHE A 308 15.53 8.36 -3.77
C PHE A 308 14.47 7.25 -3.68
N ILE A 309 13.20 7.64 -3.49
CA ILE A 309 12.07 6.72 -3.36
C ILE A 309 11.91 5.85 -4.62
N ARG A 310 12.11 6.40 -5.82
CA ARG A 310 11.98 5.68 -7.10
C ARG A 310 13.13 4.72 -7.36
N ARG A 311 14.24 4.84 -6.64
CA ARG A 311 15.38 3.93 -6.77
C ARG A 311 15.14 2.58 -6.10
N TYR A 312 14.29 2.54 -5.05
CA TYR A 312 14.08 1.34 -4.22
C TYR A 312 12.66 0.78 -4.30
N LEU A 313 11.69 1.58 -4.75
CA LEU A 313 10.29 1.18 -4.80
C LEU A 313 9.80 1.04 -6.24
N PRO A 314 8.94 0.05 -6.54
CA PRO A 314 8.24 -0.03 -7.81
C PRO A 314 7.52 1.28 -8.14
N TYR A 315 7.42 1.60 -9.44
CA TYR A 315 6.86 2.86 -9.96
C TYR A 315 5.52 3.26 -9.30
N TRP A 316 4.60 2.31 -9.15
CA TRP A 316 3.28 2.57 -8.57
C TRP A 316 3.32 2.89 -7.07
N ILE A 317 4.23 2.23 -6.30
CA ILE A 317 4.42 2.53 -4.86
C ILE A 317 5.12 3.87 -4.69
N ALA A 318 6.18 4.12 -5.46
CA ALA A 318 6.90 5.39 -5.40
C ALA A 318 5.97 6.58 -5.68
N ASN A 319 5.12 6.47 -6.70
CA ASN A 319 4.13 7.48 -7.03
C ASN A 319 3.06 7.65 -5.93
N LEU A 320 2.62 6.53 -5.31
CA LEU A 320 1.70 6.59 -4.17
C LEU A 320 2.34 7.34 -2.99
N VAL A 321 3.58 7.00 -2.65
CA VAL A 321 4.31 7.63 -1.53
C VAL A 321 4.56 9.11 -1.82
N GLU A 322 5.06 9.47 -3.01
CA GLU A 322 5.28 10.87 -3.41
C GLU A 322 3.99 11.70 -3.35
N ARG A 323 2.87 11.08 -3.64
CA ARG A 323 1.55 11.69 -3.65
C ARG A 323 1.02 11.98 -2.24
N PHE A 324 1.27 11.08 -1.29
CA PHE A 324 0.69 11.12 0.05
C PHE A 324 1.65 11.58 1.14
N TYR A 325 2.96 11.65 0.88
CA TYR A 325 3.93 11.96 1.93
C TYR A 325 3.67 13.31 2.61
N ALA A 326 3.23 14.32 1.86
CA ALA A 326 2.94 15.65 2.40
C ALA A 326 1.79 15.64 3.42
N PHE A 327 0.87 14.66 3.30
CA PHE A 327 -0.27 14.49 4.20
C PHE A 327 -0.01 13.45 5.30
N LEU A 328 0.98 12.58 5.12
CA LEU A 328 1.31 11.52 6.06
C LEU A 328 1.75 12.08 7.41
N LEU A 329 2.57 13.11 7.43
CA LEU A 329 3.06 13.75 8.65
C LEU A 329 1.92 14.42 9.46
N PRO A 330 1.06 15.27 8.90
CA PRO A 330 -0.10 15.81 9.59
C PRO A 330 -1.06 14.72 10.06
N LEU A 331 -1.33 13.71 9.22
CA LEU A 331 -2.20 12.60 9.55
C LEU A 331 -1.65 11.76 10.71
N LEU A 332 -0.36 11.48 10.72
CA LEU A 332 0.33 10.77 11.81
C LEU A 332 0.27 11.57 13.12
N ALA A 333 0.44 12.90 13.05
CA ALA A 333 0.32 13.79 14.19
C ALA A 333 -1.10 13.78 14.80
N ILE A 334 -2.13 13.52 14.00
CA ILE A 334 -3.52 13.38 14.46
C ILE A 334 -3.79 11.95 14.98
N ILE A 335 -3.32 10.92 14.27
CA ILE A 335 -3.56 9.52 14.62
C ILE A 335 -2.86 9.14 15.93
N MET A 336 -1.65 9.63 16.18
CA MET A 336 -0.87 9.28 17.37
C MET A 336 -1.58 9.62 18.70
N PRO A 337 -2.11 10.84 18.92
CA PRO A 337 -2.93 11.12 20.09
C PRO A 337 -4.25 10.35 20.09
N LEU A 338 -4.86 10.10 18.94
CA LEU A 338 -6.10 9.32 18.81
C LEU A 338 -5.90 7.89 19.32
N VAL A 339 -4.82 7.21 18.90
CA VAL A 339 -4.46 5.86 19.36
C VAL A 339 -4.24 5.83 20.88
N ARG A 340 -3.67 6.89 21.47
CA ARG A 340 -3.51 7.00 22.93
C ARG A 340 -4.82 7.26 23.67
N LEU A 341 -5.78 7.92 23.05
CA LEU A 341 -7.08 8.23 23.67
C LEU A 341 -8.05 7.06 23.63
N ILE A 342 -7.97 6.20 22.61
CA ILE A 342 -8.88 5.05 22.45
C ILE A 342 -8.84 4.10 23.66
N PRO A 343 -7.67 3.62 24.15
CA PRO A 343 -7.61 2.75 25.32
C PRO A 343 -8.20 3.42 26.57
N ALA A 344 -7.90 4.70 26.79
CA ALA A 344 -8.43 5.46 27.92
C ALA A 344 -9.96 5.63 27.86
N TRP A 345 -10.52 5.79 26.67
CA TRP A 345 -11.96 5.87 26.46
C TRP A 345 -12.65 4.51 26.69
N ILE A 346 -12.06 3.43 26.15
CA ILE A 346 -12.55 2.05 26.34
C ILE A 346 -12.55 1.71 27.84
N GLN A 347 -11.44 1.94 28.55
CA GLN A 347 -11.33 1.69 29.99
C GLN A 347 -12.35 2.49 30.80
N ARG A 348 -12.61 3.74 30.43
CA ARG A 348 -13.62 4.56 31.13
C ARG A 348 -15.03 4.00 30.93
N HIS A 349 -15.37 3.64 29.70
CA HIS A 349 -16.70 3.08 29.40
C HIS A 349 -16.92 1.74 30.10
N GLN A 350 -15.89 0.94 30.23
CA GLN A 350 -15.90 -0.31 30.97
C GLN A 350 -16.11 -0.08 32.48
N ARG A 351 -15.39 0.89 33.09
CA ARG A 351 -15.55 1.25 34.50
C ARG A 351 -16.95 1.72 34.81
N GLU A 352 -17.59 2.53 34.00
CA GLU A 352 -18.99 2.97 34.19
C GLU A 352 -19.97 1.80 34.16
N THR A 353 -19.71 0.79 33.33
CA THR A 353 -20.54 -0.42 33.28
C THR A 353 -20.36 -1.26 34.54
N THR A 354 -19.14 -1.48 34.98
CA THR A 354 -18.80 -2.26 36.18
C THR A 354 -19.34 -1.57 37.45
N GLN A 355 -19.22 -0.24 37.52
CA GLN A 355 -19.71 0.54 38.66
C GLN A 355 -21.22 0.41 38.85
N ARG A 356 -22.02 0.41 37.80
CA ARG A 356 -23.47 0.19 37.88
C ARG A 356 -23.85 -1.18 38.43
N TRP A 357 -23.02 -2.19 38.24
CA TRP A 357 -23.23 -3.51 38.82
C TRP A 357 -22.93 -3.50 40.34
N TYR A 358 -21.84 -2.83 40.77
CA TYR A 358 -21.53 -2.67 42.17
C TYR A 358 -22.60 -1.86 42.92
N ASP A 359 -23.16 -0.81 42.29
CA ASP A 359 -24.27 -0.04 42.88
C ASP A 359 -25.49 -0.94 43.13
N LYS A 360 -25.86 -1.80 42.18
CA LYS A 360 -26.97 -2.75 42.36
C LYS A 360 -26.70 -3.81 43.44
N LEU A 361 -25.43 -4.26 43.54
CA LEU A 361 -25.05 -5.20 44.60
C LEU A 361 -25.06 -4.54 45.98
N ALA A 362 -24.60 -3.29 46.07
CA ALA A 362 -24.67 -2.52 47.31
C ALA A 362 -26.11 -2.26 47.77
N GLU A 363 -27.02 -1.97 46.81
CA GLU A 363 -28.46 -1.85 47.11
C GLU A 363 -29.04 -3.18 47.66
N ALA A 364 -28.66 -4.31 47.04
CA ALA A 364 -29.11 -5.62 47.51
C ALA A 364 -28.54 -5.97 48.91
N GLU A 365 -27.28 -5.64 49.18
CA GLU A 365 -26.65 -5.85 50.48
C GLU A 365 -27.30 -4.99 51.55
N GLN A 366 -27.53 -3.70 51.28
CA GLN A 366 -28.25 -2.82 52.22
C GLN A 366 -29.67 -3.30 52.48
N ALA A 367 -30.38 -3.79 51.48
CA ALA A 367 -31.73 -4.33 51.64
C ALA A 367 -31.73 -5.59 52.52
N ILE A 368 -30.71 -6.46 52.41
CA ILE A 368 -30.55 -7.62 53.28
C ILE A 368 -30.22 -7.22 54.74
N LEU A 369 -29.41 -6.18 54.91
CA LEU A 369 -29.11 -5.65 56.23
C LEU A 369 -30.35 -5.02 56.89
N ALA A 370 -31.16 -4.31 56.11
CA ALA A 370 -32.39 -3.65 56.59
C ALA A 370 -33.57 -4.61 56.82
N ALA A 371 -33.56 -5.79 56.19
CA ALA A 371 -34.61 -6.79 56.28
C ALA A 371 -34.75 -7.39 57.72
N GLY A 372 -33.73 -7.16 58.58
CA GLY A 372 -33.73 -7.73 59.95
C GLY A 372 -33.88 -9.25 59.94
N ASP A 373 -34.80 -9.79 60.76
CA ASP A 373 -35.08 -11.23 60.90
C ASP A 373 -36.39 -11.64 60.21
N SER A 374 -36.91 -10.81 59.34
CA SER A 374 -38.15 -11.11 58.59
C SER A 374 -37.88 -12.14 57.44
N ASP A 375 -38.29 -13.38 57.64
CA ASP A 375 -38.14 -14.51 56.71
C ASP A 375 -38.71 -14.19 55.32
N THR A 376 -39.86 -13.53 55.22
CA THR A 376 -40.51 -13.16 53.99
C THR A 376 -39.69 -12.16 53.16
N GLU A 377 -39.08 -11.18 53.83
CA GLU A 377 -38.27 -10.17 53.18
C GLU A 377 -36.89 -10.75 52.76
N LEU A 378 -36.27 -11.57 53.60
CA LEU A 378 -35.04 -12.27 53.29
C LEU A 378 -35.21 -13.21 52.07
N GLN A 379 -36.33 -13.94 51.97
CA GLN A 379 -36.66 -14.77 50.80
C GLN A 379 -36.90 -13.92 49.53
N ARG A 380 -37.43 -12.71 49.67
CA ARG A 380 -37.59 -11.77 48.57
C ARG A 380 -36.24 -11.30 48.03
N GLN A 381 -35.33 -10.97 48.93
CA GLN A 381 -33.97 -10.55 48.62
C GLN A 381 -33.18 -11.69 47.99
N ALA A 382 -33.33 -12.93 48.41
CA ALA A 382 -32.75 -14.10 47.76
C ALA A 382 -33.14 -14.18 46.28
N ARG A 383 -34.44 -14.06 45.98
CA ARG A 383 -34.96 -14.06 44.61
C ARG A 383 -34.45 -12.88 43.77
N GLN A 384 -34.20 -11.73 44.39
CA GLN A 384 -33.62 -10.56 43.72
C GLN A 384 -32.15 -10.79 43.37
N LEU A 385 -31.39 -11.37 44.29
CA LEU A 385 -29.97 -11.72 44.08
C LEU A 385 -29.82 -12.75 42.93
N ASP A 386 -30.69 -13.76 42.88
CA ASP A 386 -30.72 -14.74 41.78
C ASP A 386 -31.05 -14.11 40.43
N ARG A 387 -31.89 -13.06 40.40
CA ARG A 387 -32.16 -12.30 39.16
C ARG A 387 -30.94 -11.50 38.72
N LEU A 388 -30.24 -10.87 39.66
CA LEU A 388 -29.00 -10.12 39.37
C LEU A 388 -27.92 -11.04 38.85
N GLU A 389 -27.75 -12.22 39.41
CA GLU A 389 -26.79 -13.23 38.91
C GLU A 389 -27.10 -13.67 37.50
N ARG A 390 -28.36 -14.01 37.20
CA ARG A 390 -28.78 -14.36 35.84
C ARG A 390 -28.55 -13.23 34.83
N GLN A 391 -28.81 -11.99 35.23
CA GLN A 391 -28.54 -10.82 34.40
C GLN A 391 -27.04 -10.62 34.17
N LEU A 392 -26.19 -10.83 35.16
CA LEU A 392 -24.74 -10.75 35.06
C LEU A 392 -24.23 -11.81 34.09
N GLU A 393 -24.74 -13.03 34.13
CA GLU A 393 -24.37 -14.13 33.27
C GLU A 393 -24.75 -13.89 31.80
N GLN A 394 -25.95 -13.35 31.55
CA GLN A 394 -26.40 -12.93 30.20
C GLN A 394 -25.52 -11.82 29.61
N HIS A 395 -24.92 -10.97 30.45
CA HIS A 395 -24.07 -9.86 30.01
C HIS A 395 -22.57 -10.17 30.10
N ARG A 396 -22.18 -11.43 30.33
CA ARG A 396 -20.79 -11.87 30.49
C ARG A 396 -19.88 -11.38 29.34
N HIS A 397 -20.37 -11.35 28.11
CA HIS A 397 -19.64 -10.90 26.93
C HIS A 397 -19.29 -9.39 26.94
N ARG A 398 -19.94 -8.58 27.81
CA ARG A 398 -19.66 -7.14 27.94
C ARG A 398 -18.52 -6.82 28.90
N PHE A 399 -18.06 -7.81 29.66
CA PHE A 399 -16.91 -7.69 30.55
C PHE A 399 -15.67 -8.12 29.77
N SER A 400 -14.81 -7.17 29.40
CA SER A 400 -13.57 -7.46 28.67
C SER A 400 -12.47 -8.06 29.56
N ALA A 401 -12.56 -7.83 30.86
CA ALA A 401 -11.66 -8.42 31.84
C ALA A 401 -12.36 -9.55 32.60
N THR A 402 -11.88 -10.74 32.41
CA THR A 402 -12.32 -11.94 33.15
C THR A 402 -12.31 -11.71 34.65
N GLN A 403 -11.38 -10.89 35.14
CA GLN A 403 -11.22 -10.54 36.55
C GLN A 403 -12.39 -9.74 37.11
N GLU A 404 -12.93 -8.73 36.40
CA GLU A 404 -14.06 -7.92 36.86
C GLU A 404 -15.36 -8.75 37.01
N TYR A 405 -15.61 -9.64 36.06
CA TYR A 405 -16.72 -10.57 36.08
C TYR A 405 -16.63 -11.51 37.28
N PHE A 406 -15.47 -12.08 37.55
CA PHE A 406 -15.27 -12.96 38.69
C PHE A 406 -15.37 -12.22 40.03
N SER A 407 -14.89 -10.98 40.13
CA SER A 407 -15.05 -10.15 41.32
C SER A 407 -16.51 -9.87 41.62
N LEU A 408 -17.33 -9.53 40.63
CA LEU A 408 -18.77 -9.32 40.82
C LEU A 408 -19.46 -10.61 41.24
N ARG A 409 -19.14 -11.75 40.64
CA ARG A 409 -19.69 -13.05 40.99
C ARG A 409 -19.30 -13.47 42.41
N PHE A 410 -18.07 -13.18 42.81
CA PHE A 410 -17.61 -13.42 44.18
C PHE A 410 -18.38 -12.58 45.20
N HIS A 411 -18.64 -11.29 44.89
CA HIS A 411 -19.47 -10.45 45.75
C HIS A 411 -20.91 -10.94 45.85
N ILE A 412 -21.54 -11.38 44.78
CA ILE A 412 -22.88 -11.99 44.81
C ILE A 412 -22.88 -13.19 45.76
N GLU A 413 -21.85 -14.03 45.68
CA GLU A 413 -21.73 -15.20 46.54
C GLU A 413 -21.51 -14.84 48.02
N GLN A 414 -20.77 -13.76 48.32
CA GLN A 414 -20.62 -13.25 49.69
C GLN A 414 -21.94 -12.75 50.24
N ILE A 415 -22.70 -11.97 49.48
CA ILE A 415 -24.02 -11.46 49.87
C ILE A 415 -24.99 -12.62 50.09
N ARG A 416 -24.95 -13.65 49.23
CA ARG A 416 -25.75 -14.87 49.37
C ARG A 416 -25.44 -15.61 50.68
N ARG A 417 -24.17 -15.70 51.06
CA ARG A 417 -23.78 -16.33 52.37
C ARG A 417 -24.23 -15.55 53.56
N GLN A 418 -24.24 -14.21 53.51
CA GLN A 418 -24.77 -13.37 54.60
C GLN A 418 -26.28 -13.57 54.73
N LEU A 419 -26.99 -13.62 53.61
CA LEU A 419 -28.42 -13.87 53.57
C LEU A 419 -28.78 -15.25 54.15
N TRP A 420 -28.06 -16.31 53.75
CA TRP A 420 -28.27 -17.65 54.27
C TRP A 420 -27.96 -17.76 55.77
N ARG A 421 -26.92 -17.09 56.25
CA ARG A 421 -26.65 -17.05 57.71
C ARG A 421 -27.79 -16.46 58.48
N LYS A 422 -28.40 -15.35 57.99
CA LYS A 422 -29.56 -14.71 58.65
C LYS A 422 -30.79 -15.60 58.58
N LEU A 423 -31.09 -16.22 57.46
CA LEU A 423 -32.19 -17.16 57.29
C LEU A 423 -32.07 -18.37 58.25
N VAL A 424 -30.87 -18.93 58.34
CA VAL A 424 -30.60 -20.08 59.23
C VAL A 424 -30.61 -19.67 60.70
N ALA A 425 -30.07 -18.50 61.04
CA ALA A 425 -30.11 -17.99 62.42
C ALA A 425 -31.56 -17.70 62.90
N GLY A 426 -32.34 -17.00 62.07
CA GLY A 426 -33.75 -16.74 62.36
C GLY A 426 -34.57 -18.03 62.47
N TRP A 427 -34.23 -19.05 61.68
CA TRP A 427 -34.90 -20.35 61.77
C TRP A 427 -34.48 -21.16 63.00
N LEU A 428 -33.24 -21.01 63.49
CA LEU A 428 -32.76 -21.66 64.74
C LEU A 428 -33.26 -20.99 66.03
N GLU A 429 -33.54 -19.67 65.98
CA GLU A 429 -34.02 -18.91 67.14
C GLU A 429 -35.53 -19.06 67.37
N THR A 430 -36.29 -19.45 66.36
CA THR A 430 -37.72 -19.78 66.57
C THR A 430 -37.84 -21.15 67.27
N GLU A 431 -38.28 -21.18 68.52
CA GLU A 431 -38.56 -22.46 69.20
C GLU A 431 -39.48 -23.40 68.39
N GLY A 432 -40.12 -22.92 67.36
CA GLY A 432 -40.88 -23.67 66.39
C GLY A 432 -40.03 -24.33 65.26
N GLY A 433 -38.80 -23.91 65.02
CA GLY A 433 -37.97 -24.46 63.93
C GLY A 433 -37.61 -25.93 64.10
N PHE A 434 -37.25 -26.30 65.33
CA PHE A 434 -37.04 -27.72 65.70
C PHE A 434 -38.37 -28.48 65.86
N ALA A 435 -39.43 -27.83 66.34
CA ALA A 435 -40.77 -28.42 66.48
C ALA A 435 -41.44 -28.56 65.08
N ALA A 436 -41.26 -27.60 64.18
CA ALA A 436 -41.77 -27.67 62.79
C ALA A 436 -41.06 -28.71 61.96
N LEU A 437 -39.74 -28.94 62.18
CA LEU A 437 -38.98 -30.06 61.59
C LEU A 437 -39.53 -31.40 62.09
N ASN A 438 -39.81 -31.53 63.35
CA ASN A 438 -40.37 -32.74 63.91
C ASN A 438 -41.83 -32.99 63.46
N ALA A 439 -42.66 -31.94 63.34
CA ALA A 439 -44.05 -32.05 62.85
C ALA A 439 -44.13 -32.32 61.31
N LYS A 440 -43.21 -31.77 60.51
CA LYS A 440 -43.10 -32.10 59.08
C LYS A 440 -42.50 -33.45 58.79
N ARG A 441 -41.90 -34.08 59.81
CA ARG A 441 -41.34 -35.43 59.78
C ARG A 441 -42.41 -36.51 59.60
N GLU A 442 -43.66 -36.20 59.90
CA GLU A 442 -44.77 -37.15 59.76
C GLU A 442 -45.48 -37.11 58.39
N THR A 443 -45.18 -36.16 57.55
CA THR A 443 -45.99 -35.96 56.33
C THR A 443 -45.29 -35.77 54.98
N THR A 444 -44.01 -35.92 54.75
CA THR A 444 -43.47 -36.07 53.39
C THR A 444 -41.94 -35.85 53.31
N SER A 445 -41.22 -36.81 52.73
CA SER A 445 -40.01 -36.69 51.89
C SER A 445 -38.94 -35.63 52.28
N GLU A 446 -38.48 -35.62 53.52
CA GLU A 446 -37.33 -34.80 53.97
C GLU A 446 -35.98 -35.24 53.38
N THR A 447 -35.94 -36.46 52.83
CA THR A 447 -34.74 -37.05 52.18
C THR A 447 -34.34 -36.34 50.89
N GLU A 448 -35.28 -35.72 50.22
CA GLU A 448 -35.06 -35.01 48.96
C GLU A 448 -34.44 -33.60 49.17
N SER A 449 -34.87 -32.90 50.22
CA SER A 449 -34.31 -31.60 50.63
C SER A 449 -32.85 -31.71 51.10
N TYR A 450 -32.54 -32.76 51.82
CA TYR A 450 -31.20 -33.04 52.35
C TYR A 450 -30.21 -33.39 51.26
N ARG A 451 -30.62 -34.27 50.33
CA ARG A 451 -29.82 -34.61 49.14
C ARG A 451 -29.58 -33.43 48.24
N THR A 452 -30.55 -32.55 48.09
CA THR A 452 -30.42 -31.30 47.27
C THR A 452 -29.41 -30.37 47.92
N LEU A 453 -29.43 -30.18 49.24
CA LEU A 453 -28.49 -29.31 49.96
C LEU A 453 -27.05 -29.88 49.92
N LEU A 454 -26.91 -31.16 50.04
CA LEU A 454 -25.61 -31.86 49.93
C LEU A 454 -25.04 -31.74 48.53
N SER A 455 -25.88 -31.87 47.49
CA SER A 455 -25.54 -31.68 46.09
C SER A 455 -25.11 -30.25 45.81
N GLU A 456 -25.75 -29.24 46.38
CA GLU A 456 -25.36 -27.84 46.21
C GLU A 456 -24.01 -27.54 46.87
N ILE A 457 -23.77 -28.05 48.09
CA ILE A 457 -22.48 -27.89 48.78
C ILE A 457 -21.36 -28.60 48.01
N GLU A 458 -21.61 -29.76 47.42
CA GLU A 458 -20.62 -30.48 46.59
C GLU A 458 -20.32 -29.72 45.28
N LYS A 459 -21.31 -29.14 44.67
CA LYS A 459 -21.18 -28.28 43.51
C LYS A 459 -20.34 -27.03 43.81
N ASP A 460 -20.59 -26.38 44.94
CA ASP A 460 -19.83 -25.20 45.39
C ASP A 460 -18.39 -25.58 45.77
N LEU A 461 -18.16 -26.71 46.43
CA LEU A 461 -16.83 -27.23 46.73
C LEU A 461 -16.02 -27.53 45.45
N SER A 462 -16.67 -28.07 44.41
CA SER A 462 -16.08 -28.28 43.12
C SER A 462 -15.68 -26.98 42.45
N LEU A 463 -16.57 -25.98 42.47
CA LEU A 463 -16.33 -24.64 41.90
C LEU A 463 -15.14 -23.95 42.58
N PHE A 464 -15.08 -23.97 43.92
CA PHE A 464 -13.98 -23.38 44.67
C PHE A 464 -12.66 -24.12 44.48
N SER A 465 -12.69 -25.42 44.21
CA SER A 465 -11.50 -26.19 43.90
C SER A 465 -10.95 -25.83 42.53
N ASP A 466 -11.82 -25.61 41.56
CA ASP A 466 -11.45 -25.19 40.20
C ASP A 466 -10.89 -23.74 40.19
N LEU A 467 -11.50 -22.87 41.00
CA LEU A 467 -11.01 -21.50 41.19
C LEU A 467 -9.65 -21.49 41.89
N GLU A 468 -9.43 -22.28 42.92
CA GLU A 468 -8.12 -22.41 43.60
C GLU A 468 -7.03 -22.87 42.63
N PHE A 469 -7.35 -23.85 41.78
CA PHE A 469 -6.42 -24.34 40.76
C PHE A 469 -6.04 -23.26 39.73
N ARG A 470 -7.04 -22.51 39.24
CA ARG A 470 -6.80 -21.43 38.25
C ARG A 470 -6.02 -20.25 38.87
N PHE A 471 -6.29 -19.88 40.12
CA PHE A 471 -5.56 -18.81 40.81
C PHE A 471 -4.11 -19.19 41.13
N LYS A 472 -3.81 -20.47 41.39
CA LYS A 472 -2.42 -20.93 41.51
C LYS A 472 -1.63 -20.82 40.21
N GLN A 473 -2.28 -20.95 39.05
CA GLN A 473 -1.62 -20.80 37.76
C GLN A 473 -1.40 -19.35 37.31
N THR A 474 -2.22 -18.41 37.78
CA THR A 474 -2.21 -17.01 37.30
C THR A 474 -1.48 -16.01 38.20
N GLY A 475 -0.93 -16.43 39.35
CA GLY A 475 -0.05 -15.60 40.19
C GLY A 475 -0.72 -14.41 40.88
N ILE A 476 -1.98 -14.51 41.24
CA ILE A 476 -2.77 -13.42 41.88
C ILE A 476 -2.38 -13.19 43.35
N PRO A 477 -2.46 -11.92 43.87
CA PRO A 477 -2.04 -11.53 45.24
C PRO A 477 -2.66 -12.36 46.34
N GLY A 478 -1.87 -12.66 47.39
CA GLY A 478 -2.16 -13.61 48.45
C GLY A 478 -3.43 -13.37 49.29
N GLU A 479 -3.99 -12.17 49.34
CA GLU A 479 -5.22 -11.87 50.09
C GLU A 479 -6.44 -12.60 49.50
N PHE A 480 -6.61 -12.59 48.19
CA PHE A 480 -7.71 -13.31 47.51
C PHE A 480 -7.61 -14.84 47.63
N TYR A 481 -6.38 -15.37 47.68
CA TYR A 481 -6.16 -16.79 47.85
C TYR A 481 -6.60 -17.26 49.25
N SER A 482 -6.35 -16.46 50.30
CA SER A 482 -6.79 -16.72 51.66
C SER A 482 -8.31 -16.87 51.74
N ASP A 483 -9.07 -15.96 51.14
CA ASP A 483 -10.53 -15.98 51.17
C ASP A 483 -11.14 -17.21 50.49
N ILE A 484 -10.53 -17.68 49.40
CA ILE A 484 -10.97 -18.90 48.73
C ILE A 484 -10.70 -20.14 49.59
N VAL A 485 -9.54 -20.20 50.25
CA VAL A 485 -9.19 -21.31 51.15
C VAL A 485 -10.12 -21.35 52.35
N ASP A 486 -10.45 -20.20 52.95
CA ASP A 486 -11.34 -20.10 54.08
C ASP A 486 -12.80 -20.41 53.72
N ALA A 487 -13.26 -19.98 52.54
CA ALA A 487 -14.56 -20.35 52.02
C ALA A 487 -14.68 -21.88 51.80
N LYS A 488 -13.64 -22.49 51.23
CA LYS A 488 -13.58 -23.93 51.02
C LYS A 488 -13.56 -24.71 52.33
N ARG A 489 -12.86 -24.18 53.36
CA ARG A 489 -12.83 -24.76 54.70
C ARG A 489 -14.22 -24.70 55.34
N GLY A 490 -14.93 -23.59 55.25
CA GLY A 490 -16.30 -23.44 55.75
C GLY A 490 -17.28 -24.40 55.09
N LEU A 491 -17.20 -24.57 53.76
CA LEU A 491 -18.05 -25.53 53.06
C LEU A 491 -17.75 -26.97 53.39
N ARG A 492 -16.49 -27.34 53.63
CA ARG A 492 -16.13 -28.69 54.12
C ARG A 492 -16.66 -28.97 55.49
N GLN A 493 -16.57 -28.00 56.41
CA GLN A 493 -17.14 -28.13 57.74
C GLN A 493 -18.67 -28.25 57.72
N ALA A 494 -19.34 -27.51 56.86
CA ALA A 494 -20.79 -27.60 56.66
C ALA A 494 -21.18 -28.99 56.09
N ARG A 495 -20.42 -29.53 55.14
CA ARG A 495 -20.62 -30.87 54.60
C ARG A 495 -20.43 -31.96 55.64
N GLU A 496 -19.36 -31.88 56.47
CA GLU A 496 -19.07 -32.85 57.52
C GLU A 496 -20.17 -32.83 58.60
N ARG A 497 -20.68 -31.65 58.99
CA ARG A 497 -21.81 -31.53 59.94
C ARG A 497 -23.08 -32.16 59.39
N LEU A 498 -23.39 -31.93 58.12
CA LEU A 498 -24.52 -32.55 57.45
C LEU A 498 -24.39 -34.06 57.38
N LEU A 499 -23.23 -34.61 57.00
CA LEU A 499 -22.96 -36.04 56.94
C LEU A 499 -23.01 -36.68 58.32
N ALA A 500 -22.52 -36.02 59.38
CA ALA A 500 -22.60 -36.48 60.77
C ALA A 500 -24.06 -36.50 61.28
N ALA A 501 -24.86 -35.52 60.89
CA ALA A 501 -26.30 -35.48 61.23
C ALA A 501 -27.07 -36.62 60.54
N ASP A 502 -26.66 -37.04 59.32
CA ASP A 502 -27.25 -38.15 58.60
C ASP A 502 -26.84 -39.50 59.19
N ALA A 503 -25.59 -39.63 59.63
CA ALA A 503 -25.08 -40.84 60.32
C ALA A 503 -25.77 -41.06 61.65
N ASN A 504 -25.90 -40.01 62.49
CA ASN A 504 -26.63 -40.09 63.76
C ASN A 504 -28.13 -40.42 63.59
N ARG A 505 -28.67 -40.07 62.41
CA ARG A 505 -30.04 -40.39 62.02
C ARG A 505 -30.20 -41.86 61.60
N ALA A 506 -29.24 -42.36 60.89
CA ALA A 506 -29.22 -43.78 60.51
C ALA A 506 -29.07 -44.70 61.73
N GLU A 507 -28.32 -44.31 62.77
CA GLU A 507 -28.19 -45.04 64.00
C GLU A 507 -29.48 -44.98 64.85
N SER A 508 -30.18 -43.84 64.83
CA SER A 508 -31.46 -43.73 65.62
C SER A 508 -32.62 -44.47 64.95
N THR A 509 -32.58 -44.71 63.62
CA THR A 509 -33.56 -45.55 62.90
C THR A 509 -33.29 -47.05 63.10
N ASN A 510 -32.03 -47.44 63.23
CA ASN A 510 -31.67 -48.84 63.52
C ASN A 510 -32.02 -49.33 64.93
N TRP A 511 -32.08 -48.38 65.92
CA TRP A 511 -32.43 -48.71 67.30
C TRP A 511 -33.93 -48.97 67.47
N ASN A 512 -34.77 -48.43 66.63
CA ASN A 512 -36.23 -48.64 66.67
C ASN A 512 -36.69 -49.87 65.89
N ASP A 513 -35.87 -50.44 65.00
CA ASP A 513 -36.18 -51.66 64.22
C ASP A 513 -35.74 -52.94 64.96
N GLU A 514 -34.77 -52.91 65.87
CA GLU A 514 -34.36 -54.10 66.66
C GLU A 514 -35.27 -54.50 67.80
N SER A 515 -36.32 -53.71 68.14
CA SER A 515 -37.30 -54.03 69.17
C SER A 515 -38.57 -54.71 68.66
N ASN A 516 -38.69 -55.03 67.40
CA ASN A 516 -39.94 -55.55 66.81
C ASN A 516 -39.75 -56.59 65.68
N SER A 517 -38.80 -57.51 65.78
CA SER A 517 -38.84 -58.72 64.92
C SER A 517 -38.05 -59.88 65.52
N ASP A 518 -38.62 -60.54 66.49
CA ASP A 518 -38.52 -61.97 66.61
C ASP A 518 -39.50 -62.55 65.59
N SER A 519 -39.03 -63.05 64.48
CA SER A 519 -39.46 -64.29 63.78
C SER A 519 -39.08 -64.30 62.30
N VAL A 520 -38.50 -65.49 61.92
CA VAL A 520 -38.42 -66.07 60.56
C VAL A 520 -37.18 -65.74 59.75
N ALA A 521 -36.20 -66.50 59.96
CA ALA A 521 -35.46 -67.48 59.14
C ALA A 521 -35.22 -67.20 57.64
N SER A 522 -33.93 -67.48 57.33
CA SER A 522 -33.45 -68.13 56.13
C SER A 522 -33.31 -67.32 54.84
N SER A 523 -32.11 -67.04 54.46
CA SER A 523 -31.32 -67.65 53.40
C SER A 523 -30.26 -66.66 52.82
N ARG A 524 -29.04 -67.12 52.97
CA ARG A 524 -27.87 -66.68 52.16
C ARG A 524 -28.00 -67.32 50.75
N PRO A 525 -27.27 -66.90 49.73
CA PRO A 525 -25.81 -66.89 49.63
C PRO A 525 -25.26 -65.68 48.84
N THR A 526 -24.06 -65.20 49.10
CA THR A 526 -22.68 -65.66 48.74
C THR A 526 -22.19 -65.16 47.36
N ILE A 527 -21.12 -64.37 47.40
CA ILE A 527 -19.94 -64.27 46.48
C ILE A 527 -20.16 -63.62 45.15
N ALA A 528 -19.31 -62.71 44.69
CA ALA A 528 -17.88 -62.83 44.38
C ALA A 528 -17.21 -61.47 44.12
N LEU A 529 -16.02 -61.39 44.68
CA LEU A 529 -14.90 -60.57 44.21
C LEU A 529 -14.45 -61.01 42.81
N VAL A 530 -14.14 -60.06 41.93
CA VAL A 530 -13.01 -60.24 40.98
C VAL A 530 -12.31 -58.90 40.79
N SER A 531 -11.09 -58.91 41.25
CA SER A 531 -9.96 -58.08 40.86
C SER A 531 -9.56 -58.35 39.41
N ASP A 532 -9.06 -57.39 38.72
CA ASP A 532 -7.75 -57.38 38.01
C ASP A 532 -7.57 -56.07 37.28
N ARG A 533 -6.57 -55.27 37.60
CA ARG A 533 -5.19 -55.21 37.07
C ARG A 533 -5.11 -55.34 35.55
N SER A 534 -4.67 -54.25 34.89
CA SER A 534 -3.36 -54.20 34.24
C SER A 534 -3.15 -52.90 33.45
N ASN A 535 -2.16 -52.18 33.87
CA ASN A 535 -1.25 -51.41 33.02
C ASN A 535 -0.32 -52.41 32.33
N PRO A 536 0.40 -52.23 31.21
CA PRO A 536 1.33 -51.14 31.01
C PRO A 536 1.73 -50.78 29.54
N THR A 537 2.65 -49.82 29.49
CA THR A 537 3.81 -49.66 28.57
C THR A 537 3.57 -49.12 27.15
N SER A 538 4.14 -47.96 26.87
CA SER A 538 5.50 -47.64 26.33
C SER A 538 5.74 -47.95 24.86
N ARG A 539 6.19 -46.94 24.15
CA ARG A 539 7.32 -46.86 23.19
C ARG A 539 7.11 -45.65 22.27
N GLN A 540 7.94 -44.62 22.32
CA GLN A 540 9.30 -44.51 21.74
C GLN A 540 9.36 -44.74 20.22
N GLY A 541 10.00 -43.80 19.59
CA GLY A 541 10.65 -43.88 18.29
C GLY A 541 10.31 -42.65 17.46
N SER A 542 11.10 -41.65 17.41
CA SER A 542 12.43 -41.41 16.86
C SER A 542 12.40 -41.09 15.38
N SER A 543 13.05 -39.94 15.10
CA SER A 543 13.93 -39.66 13.96
C SER A 543 13.21 -39.50 12.60
N ASP A 544 13.54 -38.67 11.80
CA ASP A 544 14.73 -38.06 11.27
C ASP A 544 14.39 -37.29 10.02
N SER A 545 14.91 -36.11 9.86
CA SER A 545 15.80 -35.58 8.84
C SER A 545 15.26 -35.31 7.44
N THR A 546 15.64 -34.12 7.02
CA THR A 546 16.13 -33.68 5.69
C THR A 546 15.15 -33.66 4.54
N ASP A 547 14.85 -32.51 3.96
CA ASP A 547 15.65 -31.68 3.07
C ASP A 547 15.05 -30.27 2.99
#